data_433ebda09f788b0ea2f7e2ea457f2093
#
_entry.id   433ebda09f788b0ea2f7e2ea457f2093
#
_cell.length_a   1.000
_cell.length_b   1.000
_cell.length_c   1.000
_cell.angle_alpha   90.00
_cell.angle_beta   90.00
_cell.angle_gamma   90.00
#
_symmetry.space_group_name_H-M   'P 1'
#
loop_
_entity.id
_entity.type
_entity.pdbx_description
1 polymer ?
#
loop_
_entity_poly.entity_id
_entity_poly.type
_entity_poly.pdbx_seq_one_letter_code
_entity_poly.pdbx_strand_id
1 'polypeptide(L)'
;MFISDLPKLQSLSFNHSFKCYNKLDIRSVINLQSILIEDRCFNGEMDILQLQSLQSLQNCTIRDKCFKYCDIVSIAKNQHLSSLSITNDCFSKKDGTIIIENNSELKSISLKDHVCCFYQLELDSMLLKRF
;
A
#
# COMPACT_ATOMS: atom_id res chain seq x y z
N MET A 1 -7.94 10.44 5.20
CA MET A 1 -8.57 10.44 3.86
C MET A 1 -9.26 9.12 3.65
N PHE A 2 -10.47 9.11 3.10
CA PHE A 2 -11.23 7.91 2.78
C PHE A 2 -11.70 7.98 1.33
N ILE A 3 -11.48 6.93 0.56
CA ILE A 3 -11.84 6.84 -0.86
C ILE A 3 -12.61 5.53 -1.07
N SER A 4 -13.89 5.65 -1.44
CA SER A 4 -14.76 4.51 -1.74
C SER A 4 -15.85 4.88 -2.74
N ASP A 5 -16.55 3.88 -3.23
CA ASP A 5 -17.76 4.03 -4.03
C ASP A 5 -17.61 4.94 -5.27
N LEU A 6 -16.47 4.81 -5.93
CA LEU A 6 -16.14 5.51 -7.17
C LEU A 6 -16.12 4.52 -8.35
N PRO A 7 -17.29 4.12 -8.91
CA PRO A 7 -17.38 2.99 -9.83
C PRO A 7 -16.70 3.21 -11.19
N LYS A 8 -16.41 4.45 -11.56
CA LYS A 8 -15.74 4.77 -12.83
C LYS A 8 -14.22 5.00 -12.68
N LEU A 9 -13.71 5.03 -11.46
CA LEU A 9 -12.29 5.29 -11.21
C LEU A 9 -11.46 4.06 -11.58
N GLN A 10 -10.56 4.19 -12.53
CA GLN A 10 -9.67 3.12 -13.00
C GLN A 10 -8.22 3.30 -12.53
N SER A 11 -7.79 4.52 -12.32
CA SER A 11 -6.44 4.82 -11.83
C SER A 11 -6.46 5.94 -10.80
N LEU A 12 -5.59 5.84 -9.82
CA LEU A 12 -5.46 6.83 -8.75
C LEU A 12 -3.98 7.16 -8.58
N SER A 13 -3.67 8.45 -8.65
CA SER A 13 -2.32 8.94 -8.41
C SER A 13 -2.33 10.06 -7.38
N PHE A 14 -1.39 9.98 -6.44
CA PHE A 14 -1.14 11.02 -5.45
C PHE A 14 0.19 11.69 -5.76
N ASN A 15 0.14 12.99 -6.04
CA ASN A 15 1.31 13.81 -6.37
C ASN A 15 1.50 14.88 -5.30
N HIS A 16 2.65 14.92 -4.66
CA HIS A 16 3.09 15.93 -3.68
C HIS A 16 2.27 16.05 -2.37
N SER A 17 2.94 15.80 -1.32
CA SER A 17 2.72 16.10 0.11
C SER A 17 1.29 16.17 0.66
N PHE A 18 0.74 15.03 1.00
CA PHE A 18 -0.44 14.89 1.88
C PHE A 18 -0.01 14.72 3.34
N LYS A 19 0.77 15.65 3.90
CA LYS A 19 1.40 15.52 5.23
C LYS A 19 0.42 15.58 6.41
N CYS A 20 -0.75 16.15 6.19
CA CYS A 20 -1.70 16.41 7.27
C CYS A 20 -2.74 15.30 7.47
N TYR A 21 -2.62 14.20 6.78
CA TYR A 21 -3.56 13.09 6.93
C TYR A 21 -2.96 12.00 7.82
N ASN A 22 -3.69 11.63 8.85
CA ASN A 22 -3.32 10.53 9.74
C ASN A 22 -3.84 9.16 9.24
N LYS A 23 -4.68 9.13 8.21
CA LYS A 23 -5.25 7.90 7.65
C LYS A 23 -5.45 8.02 6.13
N LEU A 24 -5.01 7.00 5.39
CA LEU A 24 -5.42 6.75 4.01
C LEU A 24 -6.11 5.39 3.95
N ASP A 25 -7.37 5.39 3.54
CA ASP A 25 -8.21 4.20 3.46
C ASP A 25 -8.90 4.18 2.10
N ILE A 26 -8.52 3.21 1.28
CA ILE A 26 -9.07 3.01 -0.07
C ILE A 26 -9.70 1.63 -0.10
N ARG A 27 -11.02 1.58 -0.29
CA ARG A 27 -11.77 0.33 -0.33
C ARG A 27 -12.97 0.40 -1.28
N SER A 28 -13.41 -0.75 -1.75
CA SER A 28 -14.64 -0.88 -2.54
C SER A 28 -14.68 0.00 -3.80
N VAL A 29 -13.52 0.33 -4.38
CA VAL A 29 -13.42 1.00 -5.69
C VAL A 29 -13.26 -0.08 -6.74
N ILE A 30 -14.37 -0.62 -7.22
CA ILE A 30 -14.46 -1.90 -7.94
C ILE A 30 -13.70 -1.94 -9.27
N ASN A 31 -13.54 -0.82 -9.96
CA ASN A 31 -12.86 -0.74 -11.26
C ASN A 31 -11.45 -0.15 -11.18
N LEU A 32 -10.93 0.11 -9.98
CA LEU A 32 -9.59 0.65 -9.78
C LEU A 32 -8.54 -0.40 -10.15
N GLN A 33 -7.75 -0.15 -11.18
CA GLN A 33 -6.74 -1.06 -11.72
C GLN A 33 -5.33 -0.73 -11.23
N SER A 34 -5.05 0.55 -10.97
CA SER A 34 -3.72 0.98 -10.57
C SER A 34 -3.74 2.08 -9.51
N ILE A 35 -2.80 1.98 -8.58
CA ILE A 35 -2.50 3.03 -7.60
C ILE A 35 -1.03 3.41 -7.75
N LEU A 36 -0.78 4.72 -7.90
CA LEU A 36 0.56 5.30 -7.90
C LEU A 36 0.64 6.36 -6.80
N ILE A 37 1.54 6.18 -5.87
CA ILE A 37 1.85 7.15 -4.84
C ILE A 37 3.25 7.68 -5.11
N GLU A 38 3.32 8.93 -5.56
CA GLU A 38 4.57 9.60 -5.95
C GLU A 38 5.42 9.97 -4.73
N ASP A 39 6.66 10.38 -4.99
CA ASP A 39 7.65 10.64 -3.96
C ASP A 39 7.18 11.58 -2.84
N ARG A 40 7.51 11.24 -1.61
CA ARG A 40 7.28 12.05 -0.40
C ARG A 40 5.81 12.31 -0.07
N CYS A 41 4.90 11.53 -0.62
CA CYS A 41 3.49 11.59 -0.22
C CYS A 41 3.29 10.96 1.17
N PHE A 42 2.32 11.49 1.92
CA PHE A 42 1.95 10.97 3.24
C PHE A 42 3.15 10.81 4.20
N ASN A 43 4.07 11.77 4.18
CA ASN A 43 5.32 11.71 4.93
C ASN A 43 5.22 12.32 6.35
N GLY A 44 4.01 12.63 6.83
CA GLY A 44 3.72 12.99 8.22
C GLY A 44 3.44 11.78 9.09
N GLU A 45 3.14 12.01 10.34
CA GLU A 45 2.67 10.96 11.24
C GLU A 45 1.34 10.42 10.75
N MET A 46 1.24 9.10 10.67
CA MET A 46 0.13 8.41 10.07
C MET A 46 -0.20 7.13 10.83
N ASP A 47 -1.44 6.97 11.21
CA ASP A 47 -1.87 5.78 11.95
C ASP A 47 -1.97 4.56 11.03
N ILE A 48 -2.58 4.74 9.85
CA ILE A 48 -2.85 3.61 8.97
C ILE A 48 -2.90 3.96 7.48
N LEU A 49 -2.25 3.13 6.68
CA LEU A 49 -2.52 2.96 5.25
C LEU A 49 -3.30 1.67 5.05
N GLN A 50 -4.50 1.74 4.46
CA GLN A 50 -5.34 0.60 4.19
C GLN A 50 -5.79 0.54 2.72
N LEU A 51 -5.41 -0.54 2.02
CA LEU A 51 -5.84 -0.86 0.67
C LEU A 51 -6.59 -2.19 0.72
N GLN A 52 -7.92 -2.14 0.65
CA GLN A 52 -8.74 -3.32 0.92
C GLN A 52 -9.88 -3.52 -0.07
N SER A 53 -10.09 -4.77 -0.48
CA SER A 53 -11.22 -5.18 -1.32
C SER A 53 -11.32 -4.39 -2.64
N LEU A 54 -10.18 -4.11 -3.25
CA LEU A 54 -10.06 -3.47 -4.56
C LEU A 54 -10.04 -4.55 -5.63
N GLN A 55 -11.22 -4.93 -6.10
CA GLN A 55 -11.44 -6.15 -6.89
C GLN A 55 -10.70 -6.16 -8.23
N SER A 56 -10.47 -5.00 -8.83
CA SER A 56 -9.78 -4.89 -10.13
C SER A 56 -8.33 -4.42 -10.02
N LEU A 57 -7.83 -4.16 -8.81
CA LEU A 57 -6.48 -3.63 -8.60
C LEU A 57 -5.44 -4.65 -9.05
N GLN A 58 -4.62 -4.28 -10.02
CA GLN A 58 -3.55 -5.10 -10.58
C GLN A 58 -2.17 -4.66 -10.11
N ASN A 59 -1.96 -3.35 -9.99
CA ASN A 59 -0.65 -2.78 -9.69
C ASN A 59 -0.77 -1.72 -8.60
N CYS A 60 0.13 -1.78 -7.63
CA CYS A 60 0.31 -0.74 -6.63
C CYS A 60 1.78 -0.36 -6.55
N THR A 61 2.07 0.92 -6.76
CA THR A 61 3.43 1.46 -6.66
C THR A 61 3.47 2.58 -5.64
N ILE A 62 4.36 2.46 -4.67
CA ILE A 62 4.65 3.45 -3.63
C ILE A 62 6.08 3.89 -3.81
N ARG A 63 6.29 5.18 -4.18
CA ARG A 63 7.61 5.73 -4.49
C ARG A 63 8.31 6.28 -3.27
N ASP A 64 9.49 6.84 -3.48
CA ASP A 64 10.46 7.15 -2.45
C ASP A 64 9.93 8.04 -1.31
N LYS A 65 10.28 7.66 -0.10
CA LYS A 65 10.02 8.44 1.13
C LYS A 65 8.56 8.63 1.46
N CYS A 66 7.69 7.73 1.00
CA CYS A 66 6.28 7.74 1.34
C CYS A 66 6.03 7.00 2.65
N PHE A 67 5.01 7.44 3.38
CA PHE A 67 4.54 6.80 4.62
C PHE A 67 5.64 6.55 5.65
N LYS A 68 6.62 7.42 5.74
CA LYS A 68 7.80 7.22 6.59
C LYS A 68 7.45 6.92 8.05
N TYR A 69 6.41 7.55 8.57
CA TYR A 69 5.97 7.46 9.96
C TYR A 69 4.60 6.79 10.11
N CYS A 70 4.26 5.86 9.23
CA CYS A 70 3.01 5.13 9.30
C CYS A 70 3.08 3.99 10.32
N ASP A 71 2.07 3.83 11.17
CA ASP A 71 2.03 2.75 12.18
C ASP A 71 1.67 1.42 11.56
N ILE A 72 0.60 1.41 10.76
CA ILE A 72 0.05 0.18 10.21
C ILE A 72 -0.15 0.34 8.69
N VAL A 73 0.37 -0.62 7.96
CA VAL A 73 0.09 -0.78 6.53
C VAL A 73 -0.68 -2.08 6.33
N SER A 74 -1.87 -2.00 5.76
CA SER A 74 -2.69 -3.17 5.47
C SER A 74 -3.06 -3.21 3.99
N ILE A 75 -2.59 -4.24 3.29
CA ILE A 75 -2.90 -4.50 1.88
C ILE A 75 -3.57 -5.86 1.82
N ALA A 76 -4.91 -5.88 1.78
CA ALA A 76 -5.67 -7.09 2.01
C ALA A 76 -6.86 -7.27 1.05
N LYS A 77 -7.14 -8.53 0.70
CA LYS A 77 -8.32 -8.92 -0.08
C LYS A 77 -8.39 -8.24 -1.47
N ASN A 78 -7.24 -7.97 -2.07
CA ASN A 78 -7.14 -7.44 -3.43
C ASN A 78 -6.82 -8.60 -4.37
N GLN A 79 -7.84 -9.34 -4.80
CA GLN A 79 -7.68 -10.65 -5.46
C GLN A 79 -6.84 -10.60 -6.73
N HIS A 80 -6.94 -9.54 -7.52
CA HIS A 80 -6.22 -9.39 -8.78
C HIS A 80 -4.92 -8.58 -8.66
N LEU A 81 -4.54 -8.17 -7.46
CA LEU A 81 -3.25 -7.51 -7.23
C LEU A 81 -2.12 -8.45 -7.60
N SER A 82 -1.44 -8.19 -8.71
CA SER A 82 -0.36 -9.03 -9.23
C SER A 82 1.02 -8.48 -8.90
N SER A 83 1.16 -7.17 -8.74
CA SER A 83 2.42 -6.49 -8.49
C SER A 83 2.31 -5.42 -7.41
N LEU A 84 3.16 -5.50 -6.41
CA LEU A 84 3.36 -4.49 -5.38
C LEU A 84 4.81 -4.02 -5.41
N SER A 85 5.03 -2.74 -5.67
CA SER A 85 6.36 -2.14 -5.68
C SER A 85 6.45 -1.02 -4.64
N ILE A 86 7.43 -1.10 -3.76
CA ILE A 86 7.71 -0.09 -2.74
C ILE A 86 9.17 0.31 -2.89
N THR A 87 9.42 1.60 -3.14
CA THR A 87 10.78 2.07 -3.36
C THR A 87 11.40 2.70 -2.11
N ASN A 88 12.50 3.40 -2.25
CA ASN A 88 13.44 3.68 -1.15
C ASN A 88 12.85 4.48 0.02
N ASP A 89 13.31 4.19 1.22
CA ASP A 89 13.01 4.93 2.46
C ASP A 89 11.51 5.02 2.83
N CYS A 90 10.68 4.11 2.32
CA CYS A 90 9.29 3.99 2.73
C CYS A 90 9.15 3.20 4.01
N PHE A 91 8.12 3.52 4.82
CA PHE A 91 7.78 2.75 6.02
C PHE A 91 8.97 2.54 6.96
N SER A 92 9.60 3.62 7.40
CA SER A 92 10.79 3.57 8.25
C SER A 92 10.53 3.88 9.73
N LYS A 93 9.26 3.90 10.16
CA LYS A 93 8.91 4.08 11.57
C LYS A 93 9.34 2.87 12.38
N LYS A 94 9.95 3.10 13.54
CA LYS A 94 10.26 2.04 14.49
C LYS A 94 8.97 1.39 15.00
N ASP A 95 8.96 0.07 15.06
CA ASP A 95 7.84 -0.74 15.56
C ASP A 95 6.53 -0.64 14.73
N GLY A 96 6.61 -0.21 13.46
CA GLY A 96 5.48 -0.29 12.54
C GLY A 96 5.19 -1.70 12.07
N THR A 97 3.99 -1.94 11.52
CA THR A 97 3.56 -3.25 11.02
C THR A 97 3.06 -3.15 9.59
N ILE A 98 3.50 -4.09 8.75
CA ILE A 98 2.98 -4.28 7.39
C ILE A 98 2.30 -5.63 7.31
N ILE A 99 1.02 -5.62 6.93
CA ILE A 99 0.18 -6.81 6.76
C ILE A 99 -0.17 -6.93 5.28
N ILE A 100 0.23 -8.04 4.65
CA ILE A 100 -0.12 -8.36 3.27
C ILE A 100 -0.79 -9.73 3.27
N GLU A 101 -2.10 -9.75 3.07
CA GLU A 101 -2.88 -10.99 3.19
C GLU A 101 -4.02 -11.07 2.17
N ASN A 102 -4.39 -12.31 1.84
CA ASN A 102 -5.55 -12.58 0.96
C ASN A 102 -5.50 -11.87 -0.41
N ASN A 103 -4.30 -11.68 -0.96
CA ASN A 103 -4.08 -11.17 -2.30
C ASN A 103 -3.70 -12.35 -3.21
N SER A 104 -4.69 -13.10 -3.68
CA SER A 104 -4.51 -14.45 -4.26
C SER A 104 -3.66 -14.49 -5.55
N GLU A 105 -3.64 -13.42 -6.33
CA GLU A 105 -2.87 -13.32 -7.58
C GLU A 105 -1.53 -12.58 -7.43
N LEU A 106 -1.12 -12.22 -6.23
CA LEU A 106 0.13 -11.49 -6.01
C LEU A 106 1.34 -12.33 -6.40
N LYS A 107 2.01 -11.93 -7.47
CA LYS A 107 3.15 -12.64 -8.07
C LYS A 107 4.49 -12.03 -7.70
N SER A 108 4.52 -10.74 -7.44
CA SER A 108 5.76 -10.04 -7.13
C SER A 108 5.56 -8.97 -6.06
N ILE A 109 6.48 -8.96 -5.12
CA ILE A 109 6.66 -7.87 -4.16
C ILE A 109 8.09 -7.37 -4.35
N SER A 110 8.25 -6.11 -4.76
CA SER A 110 9.54 -5.46 -4.88
C SER A 110 9.72 -4.46 -3.75
N LEU A 111 10.67 -4.72 -2.89
CA LEU A 111 11.08 -3.83 -1.81
C LEU A 111 12.49 -3.33 -2.11
N LYS A 112 12.66 -2.02 -2.27
CA LYS A 112 13.96 -1.38 -2.53
C LYS A 112 14.68 -1.04 -1.22
N ASP A 113 15.77 -0.31 -1.31
CA ASP A 113 16.65 -0.02 -0.20
C ASP A 113 15.96 0.74 0.94
N HIS A 114 16.25 0.33 2.16
CA HIS A 114 15.73 0.92 3.41
C HIS A 114 14.20 0.90 3.53
N VAL A 115 13.50 0.04 2.79
CA VAL A 115 12.08 -0.19 2.99
C VAL A 115 11.89 -1.10 4.19
N CYS A 116 10.95 -0.74 5.05
CA CYS A 116 10.53 -1.59 6.18
C CYS A 116 11.66 -1.97 7.16
N CYS A 117 12.71 -1.17 7.28
CA CYS A 117 13.88 -1.52 8.10
C CYS A 117 13.55 -1.83 9.56
N PHE A 118 12.43 -1.31 10.06
CA PHE A 118 12.01 -1.46 11.46
C PHE A 118 10.60 -2.02 11.60
N TYR A 119 10.00 -2.45 10.49
CA TYR A 119 8.63 -2.96 10.46
C TYR A 119 8.59 -4.45 10.73
N GLN A 120 7.55 -4.87 11.43
CA GLN A 120 7.14 -6.26 11.47
C GLN A 120 6.36 -6.56 10.19
N LEU A 121 6.82 -7.52 9.39
CA LEU A 121 6.18 -7.95 8.16
C LEU A 121 5.34 -9.21 8.42
N GLU A 122 4.04 -9.11 8.20
CA GLU A 122 3.10 -10.23 8.30
C GLU A 122 2.62 -10.61 6.90
N LEU A 123 2.98 -11.81 6.45
CA LEU A 123 2.53 -12.40 5.20
C LEU A 123 1.65 -13.61 5.50
N ASP A 124 0.58 -13.78 4.73
CA ASP A 124 -0.23 -14.98 4.86
C ASP A 124 0.51 -16.24 4.34
N SER A 125 0.05 -17.42 4.77
CA SER A 125 0.70 -18.69 4.46
C SER A 125 0.70 -19.01 2.96
N MET A 126 -0.25 -18.53 2.20
CA MET A 126 -0.33 -18.74 0.75
C MET A 126 0.72 -17.90 0.02
N LEU A 127 0.96 -16.69 0.50
CA LEU A 127 1.97 -15.80 -0.05
C LEU A 127 3.38 -16.31 0.25
N LEU A 128 3.62 -16.78 1.47
CA LEU A 128 4.90 -17.37 1.87
C LEU A 128 5.30 -18.58 1.02
N LYS A 129 4.34 -19.37 0.54
CA LYS A 129 4.61 -20.51 -0.35
C LYS A 129 5.04 -20.12 -1.76
N ARG A 130 4.81 -18.87 -2.18
CA ARG A 130 5.19 -18.38 -3.53
C ARG A 130 6.56 -17.73 -3.57
N PHE A 131 7.03 -17.30 -2.44
CA PHE A 131 8.33 -16.65 -2.26
C PHE A 131 9.21 -17.48 -1.33
#